data_48eedb08d6658c518fa496c9b92d6001
#
_entry.id   48eedb08d6658c518fa496c9b92d6001
#
_cell.length_a   1.000
_cell.length_b   1.000
_cell.length_c   1.000
_cell.angle_alpha   90.00
_cell.angle_beta   90.00
_cell.angle_gamma   90.00
#
_symmetry.space_group_name_H-M   'P 1'
#
loop_
_entity.id
_entity.type
_entity.pdbx_description
1 polymer ?
#
loop_
_entity_poly.entity_id
_entity_poly.type
_entity_poly.pdbx_seq_one_letter_code
_entity_poly.pdbx_strand_id
1 'polypeptide(L)'
;EEKQGLVGAFCRTYNVLAAMDAYLPGIYEAVDNDPDRYTYLGGSTTGGAIIYDGGKFLFSHHATDPCSGRLVNAFDLIRLHKFGDKDDNASPETPVAKLPSYKAMCDLALADKTVCATLNREQHEQAMKEFEGMGNDPAPEDDTAWAEDGKIKSTIDNVLIILDGDPLLKGKFALNQFAGRGEVLGPLPWKKDGKRRLWSDTDSNGLYWYMERFWGISGRGNIDSALDIHASQHAFNEVREYIERLTWDGVPRLDTLFIDYLGAKDTAYNRAVCRKS
;
A
#
# COMPACT_ATOMS: atom_id res chain seq x y z
N GLU A 1 -19.50 13.71 9.42
CA GLU A 1 -18.06 13.34 9.43
C GLU A 1 -17.87 12.16 8.48
N GLU A 2 -16.96 12.28 7.53
CA GLU A 2 -16.66 11.18 6.62
C GLU A 2 -15.91 10.10 7.43
N LYS A 3 -16.44 8.87 7.42
CA LYS A 3 -15.76 7.73 8.05
C LYS A 3 -14.45 7.45 7.34
N GLN A 4 -13.38 7.27 8.12
CA GLN A 4 -12.05 6.90 7.61
C GLN A 4 -11.86 5.38 7.60
N GLY A 5 -10.78 4.91 6.99
CA GLY A 5 -10.42 3.51 6.93
C GLY A 5 -11.35 2.68 6.05
N LEU A 6 -11.40 1.36 6.28
CA LEU A 6 -12.12 0.40 5.44
C LEU A 6 -13.61 0.72 5.25
N VAL A 7 -14.30 1.11 6.34
CA VAL A 7 -15.73 1.47 6.28
C VAL A 7 -15.94 2.67 5.36
N GLY A 8 -15.08 3.68 5.47
CA GLY A 8 -15.11 4.86 4.61
C GLY A 8 -14.80 4.52 3.16
N ALA A 9 -13.76 3.74 2.92
CA ALA A 9 -13.36 3.30 1.58
C ALA A 9 -14.48 2.50 0.91
N PHE A 10 -15.14 1.57 1.63
CA PHE A 10 -16.29 0.84 1.12
C PHE A 10 -17.42 1.78 0.72
N CYS A 11 -17.80 2.75 1.59
CA CYS A 11 -18.88 3.69 1.33
C CYS A 11 -18.56 4.72 0.22
N ARG A 12 -17.30 4.96 -0.09
CA ARG A 12 -16.88 5.80 -1.23
C ARG A 12 -16.79 5.01 -2.53
N THR A 13 -16.52 3.71 -2.43
CA THR A 13 -16.55 2.80 -3.59
C THR A 13 -17.99 2.47 -3.98
N TYR A 14 -18.84 2.19 -3.00
CA TYR A 14 -20.24 1.84 -3.19
C TYR A 14 -21.14 2.79 -2.41
N ASN A 15 -21.98 3.58 -3.11
CA ASN A 15 -23.14 4.17 -2.46
C ASN A 15 -24.17 3.08 -2.14
N VAL A 16 -25.24 3.40 -1.43
CA VAL A 16 -26.27 2.43 -1.02
C VAL A 16 -26.85 1.68 -2.22
N LEU A 17 -27.11 2.38 -3.34
CA LEU A 17 -27.71 1.77 -4.53
C LEU A 17 -26.74 0.78 -5.20
N ALA A 18 -25.51 1.20 -5.42
CA ALA A 18 -24.48 0.33 -5.98
C ALA A 18 -24.20 -0.89 -5.08
N ALA A 19 -24.25 -0.72 -3.74
CA ALA A 19 -24.11 -1.81 -2.81
C ALA A 19 -25.30 -2.79 -2.85
N MET A 20 -26.53 -2.29 -3.01
CA MET A 20 -27.71 -3.13 -3.23
C MET A 20 -27.54 -3.99 -4.48
N ASP A 21 -27.17 -3.36 -5.60
CA ASP A 21 -27.01 -4.06 -6.88
C ASP A 21 -25.91 -5.12 -6.82
N ALA A 22 -24.77 -4.78 -6.22
CA ALA A 22 -23.62 -5.68 -6.17
C ALA A 22 -23.75 -6.83 -5.17
N TYR A 23 -24.37 -6.57 -4.01
CA TYR A 23 -24.32 -7.50 -2.87
C TYR A 23 -25.69 -8.03 -2.42
N LEU A 24 -26.80 -7.37 -2.78
CA LEU A 24 -28.17 -7.72 -2.39
C LEU A 24 -29.10 -7.80 -3.61
N PRO A 25 -28.72 -8.47 -4.71
CA PRO A 25 -29.57 -8.54 -5.90
C PRO A 25 -30.92 -9.18 -5.56
N GLY A 26 -32.02 -8.52 -5.97
CA GLY A 26 -33.35 -9.04 -5.75
C GLY A 26 -33.89 -8.93 -4.31
N ILE A 27 -33.26 -8.14 -3.45
CA ILE A 27 -33.75 -7.87 -2.08
C ILE A 27 -34.61 -6.59 -2.02
N TYR A 28 -34.23 -5.60 -2.82
CA TYR A 28 -34.95 -4.34 -2.93
C TYR A 28 -35.38 -4.09 -4.37
N GLU A 29 -36.56 -3.48 -4.55
CA GLU A 29 -37.12 -3.08 -5.84
C GLU A 29 -37.44 -1.59 -5.82
N ALA A 30 -37.04 -0.87 -6.88
CA ALA A 30 -37.34 0.55 -7.00
C ALA A 30 -38.84 0.79 -7.15
N VAL A 31 -39.32 1.86 -6.57
CA VAL A 31 -40.73 2.27 -6.72
C VAL A 31 -40.88 3.15 -7.97
N ASP A 32 -41.87 2.87 -8.80
CA ASP A 32 -42.17 3.65 -10.00
C ASP A 32 -42.39 5.14 -9.65
N ASN A 33 -41.74 6.02 -10.41
CA ASN A 33 -41.82 7.47 -10.29
C ASN A 33 -41.23 8.09 -9.00
N ASP A 34 -40.50 7.34 -8.18
CA ASP A 34 -39.80 7.89 -7.01
C ASP A 34 -38.38 7.25 -6.91
N PRO A 35 -37.35 7.94 -7.38
CA PRO A 35 -35.98 7.38 -7.43
C PRO A 35 -35.34 7.16 -6.05
N ASP A 36 -35.88 7.77 -5.01
CA ASP A 36 -35.37 7.67 -3.65
C ASP A 36 -36.08 6.60 -2.80
N ARG A 37 -37.15 5.94 -3.36
CA ARG A 37 -37.94 4.94 -2.65
C ARG A 37 -37.73 3.53 -3.20
N TYR A 38 -37.60 2.61 -2.28
CA TYR A 38 -37.43 1.18 -2.58
C TYR A 38 -38.37 0.34 -1.71
N THR A 39 -38.78 -0.79 -2.25
CA THR A 39 -39.57 -1.82 -1.57
C THR A 39 -38.67 -2.94 -1.13
N TYR A 40 -38.65 -3.27 0.15
CA TYR A 40 -37.99 -4.48 0.64
C TYR A 40 -38.88 -5.69 0.33
N LEU A 41 -38.40 -6.60 -0.51
CA LEU A 41 -39.21 -7.73 -1.02
C LEU A 41 -39.52 -8.79 0.03
N GLY A 42 -38.79 -8.84 1.15
CA GLY A 42 -39.09 -9.69 2.31
C GLY A 42 -40.19 -9.13 3.24
N GLY A 43 -40.76 -7.98 2.89
CA GLY A 43 -41.81 -7.29 3.66
C GLY A 43 -43.19 -7.34 3.00
N SER A 44 -44.21 -6.78 3.67
CA SER A 44 -45.60 -6.71 3.20
C SER A 44 -46.04 -5.31 2.74
N THR A 45 -45.18 -4.30 2.85
CA THR A 45 -45.45 -2.91 2.50
C THR A 45 -44.59 -2.48 1.33
N THR A 46 -45.05 -1.46 0.57
CA THR A 46 -44.39 -0.93 -0.62
C THR A 46 -43.72 0.41 -0.31
N GLY A 47 -42.51 0.65 -0.85
CA GLY A 47 -41.82 1.94 -0.82
C GLY A 47 -41.37 2.43 0.57
N GLY A 48 -41.19 1.53 1.51
CA GLY A 48 -40.83 1.86 2.90
C GLY A 48 -39.30 2.03 3.12
N ALA A 49 -38.47 1.71 2.17
CA ALA A 49 -37.03 1.96 2.24
C ALA A 49 -36.72 3.27 1.48
N ILE A 50 -36.12 4.24 2.17
CA ILE A 50 -35.90 5.61 1.64
C ILE A 50 -34.43 5.90 1.62
N ILE A 51 -33.95 6.38 0.48
CA ILE A 51 -32.58 6.80 0.24
C ILE A 51 -32.41 8.28 0.61
N TYR A 52 -31.30 8.60 1.26
CA TYR A 52 -30.96 9.96 1.69
C TYR A 52 -29.58 10.37 1.19
N ASP A 53 -29.35 11.68 1.11
CA ASP A 53 -28.08 12.32 0.77
C ASP A 53 -27.44 11.77 -0.53
N GLY A 54 -28.26 11.62 -1.58
CA GLY A 54 -27.79 11.19 -2.89
C GLY A 54 -27.22 9.78 -2.90
N GLY A 55 -27.77 8.88 -2.08
CA GLY A 55 -27.34 7.47 -2.02
C GLY A 55 -26.34 7.16 -0.90
N LYS A 56 -26.06 8.10 0.01
CA LYS A 56 -25.14 7.84 1.14
C LYS A 56 -25.76 6.99 2.23
N PHE A 57 -27.08 7.14 2.46
CA PHE A 57 -27.78 6.47 3.53
C PHE A 57 -29.10 5.88 3.06
N LEU A 58 -29.54 4.84 3.76
CA LEU A 58 -30.86 4.24 3.65
C LEU A 58 -31.52 4.22 5.03
N PHE A 59 -32.80 4.52 5.07
CA PHE A 59 -33.65 4.26 6.23
C PHE A 59 -34.81 3.37 5.81
N SER A 60 -35.05 2.27 6.51
CA SER A 60 -36.16 1.35 6.22
C SER A 60 -37.24 1.40 7.29
N HIS A 61 -38.48 1.58 6.84
CA HIS A 61 -39.70 1.49 7.62
C HIS A 61 -40.33 0.09 7.59
N HIS A 62 -39.74 -0.84 6.82
CA HIS A 62 -40.23 -2.23 6.77
C HIS A 62 -39.86 -2.97 8.03
N ALA A 63 -40.82 -3.44 8.80
CA ALA A 63 -40.59 -4.09 10.11
C ALA A 63 -39.71 -5.38 10.03
N THR A 64 -39.77 -6.09 8.90
CA THR A 64 -39.02 -7.33 8.66
C THR A 64 -37.66 -7.12 8.02
N ASP A 65 -37.34 -5.89 7.63
CA ASP A 65 -36.05 -5.53 7.06
C ASP A 65 -34.97 -5.58 8.16
N PRO A 66 -33.82 -6.24 7.95
CA PRO A 66 -32.69 -6.21 8.88
C PRO A 66 -32.23 -4.78 9.26
N CYS A 67 -32.49 -3.80 8.39
CA CYS A 67 -32.18 -2.38 8.61
C CYS A 67 -33.34 -1.58 9.23
N SER A 68 -34.45 -2.23 9.63
CA SER A 68 -35.65 -1.56 10.14
C SER A 68 -35.36 -0.54 11.23
N GLY A 69 -35.91 0.69 11.06
CA GLY A 69 -35.80 1.77 12.03
C GLY A 69 -34.40 2.35 12.23
N ARG A 70 -33.47 2.06 11.34
CA ARG A 70 -32.07 2.53 11.41
C ARG A 70 -31.68 3.30 10.14
N LEU A 71 -30.94 4.38 10.33
CA LEU A 71 -30.26 5.05 9.23
C LEU A 71 -28.90 4.38 9.03
N VAL A 72 -28.74 3.67 7.90
CA VAL A 72 -27.56 2.87 7.60
C VAL A 72 -26.83 3.40 6.36
N ASN A 73 -25.50 3.30 6.35
CA ASN A 73 -24.68 3.49 5.16
C ASN A 73 -24.55 2.18 4.37
N ALA A 74 -23.87 2.21 3.23
CA ALA A 74 -23.67 1.03 2.38
C ALA A 74 -23.00 -0.14 3.12
N PHE A 75 -21.99 0.12 3.95
CA PHE A 75 -21.31 -0.92 4.72
C PHE A 75 -22.22 -1.58 5.75
N ASP A 76 -22.95 -0.80 6.54
CA ASP A 76 -23.87 -1.33 7.54
C ASP A 76 -25.11 -1.99 6.92
N LEU A 77 -25.57 -1.53 5.75
CA LEU A 77 -26.63 -2.19 4.98
C LEU A 77 -26.23 -3.63 4.65
N ILE A 78 -25.07 -3.82 4.02
CA ILE A 78 -24.61 -5.14 3.62
C ILE A 78 -24.30 -6.02 4.85
N ARG A 79 -23.69 -5.43 5.89
CA ARG A 79 -23.43 -6.10 7.15
C ARG A 79 -24.67 -6.71 7.78
N LEU A 80 -25.72 -5.92 7.91
CA LEU A 80 -26.96 -6.36 8.55
C LEU A 80 -27.68 -7.43 7.75
N HIS A 81 -27.73 -7.31 6.41
CA HIS A 81 -28.40 -8.28 5.55
C HIS A 81 -27.65 -9.61 5.42
N LYS A 82 -26.31 -9.58 5.32
CA LYS A 82 -25.52 -10.81 5.07
C LYS A 82 -25.04 -11.49 6.35
N PHE A 83 -24.85 -10.73 7.42
CA PHE A 83 -24.16 -11.23 8.61
C PHE A 83 -24.85 -10.85 9.91
N GLY A 84 -26.05 -10.23 9.87
CA GLY A 84 -26.75 -9.78 11.07
C GLY A 84 -27.08 -10.92 12.05
N ASP A 85 -27.36 -12.10 11.52
CA ASP A 85 -27.61 -13.35 12.27
C ASP A 85 -26.43 -13.77 13.15
N LYS A 86 -25.20 -13.41 12.78
CA LYS A 86 -24.01 -13.73 13.58
C LYS A 86 -23.97 -13.01 14.93
N ASP A 87 -24.76 -11.95 15.08
CA ASP A 87 -24.79 -11.11 16.29
C ASP A 87 -25.86 -11.59 17.31
N ASP A 88 -26.66 -12.61 17.01
CA ASP A 88 -27.77 -13.08 17.86
C ASP A 88 -27.34 -13.46 19.30
N ASN A 89 -26.09 -13.89 19.48
CA ASN A 89 -25.52 -14.23 20.78
C ASN A 89 -24.67 -13.10 21.39
N ALA A 90 -24.57 -11.95 20.74
CA ALA A 90 -23.80 -10.83 21.26
C ALA A 90 -24.59 -10.05 22.33
N SER A 91 -23.87 -9.53 23.35
CA SER A 91 -24.50 -8.65 24.33
C SER A 91 -24.98 -7.35 23.64
N PRO A 92 -26.16 -6.82 24.01
CA PRO A 92 -26.66 -5.54 23.47
C PRO A 92 -25.71 -4.35 23.65
N GLU A 93 -24.83 -4.43 24.63
CA GLU A 93 -23.83 -3.38 24.92
C GLU A 93 -22.53 -3.53 24.11
N THR A 94 -22.42 -4.59 23.29
CA THR A 94 -21.21 -4.84 22.49
C THR A 94 -21.04 -3.75 21.44
N PRO A 95 -19.91 -3.01 21.44
CA PRO A 95 -19.62 -2.04 20.39
C PRO A 95 -19.67 -2.68 18.99
N VAL A 96 -20.23 -1.97 18.01
CA VAL A 96 -20.42 -2.49 16.63
C VAL A 96 -19.11 -3.06 16.06
N ALA A 97 -17.99 -2.39 16.27
CA ALA A 97 -16.67 -2.84 15.79
C ALA A 97 -16.18 -4.17 16.39
N LYS A 98 -16.82 -4.66 17.46
CA LYS A 98 -16.50 -5.96 18.10
C LYS A 98 -17.50 -7.04 17.77
N LEU A 99 -18.55 -6.74 17.02
CA LEU A 99 -19.56 -7.71 16.62
C LEU A 99 -19.01 -8.70 15.59
N PRO A 100 -19.44 -9.98 15.66
CA PRO A 100 -19.09 -10.97 14.65
C PRO A 100 -19.50 -10.57 13.22
N SER A 101 -20.67 -9.92 13.06
CA SER A 101 -21.12 -9.40 11.78
C SER A 101 -20.17 -8.33 11.22
N TYR A 102 -19.63 -7.48 12.08
CA TYR A 102 -18.69 -6.44 11.66
C TYR A 102 -17.39 -7.04 11.10
N LYS A 103 -16.83 -8.06 11.80
CA LYS A 103 -15.65 -8.77 11.32
C LYS A 103 -15.91 -9.43 9.96
N ALA A 104 -17.02 -10.17 9.82
CA ALA A 104 -17.39 -10.82 8.57
C ALA A 104 -17.60 -9.82 7.42
N MET A 105 -18.13 -8.63 7.72
CA MET A 105 -18.27 -7.56 6.72
C MET A 105 -16.92 -6.94 6.34
N CYS A 106 -15.99 -6.80 7.27
CA CYS A 106 -14.62 -6.39 6.96
C CYS A 106 -13.95 -7.40 6.02
N ASP A 107 -14.08 -8.70 6.29
CA ASP A 107 -13.52 -9.74 5.42
C ASP A 107 -14.08 -9.68 4.00
N LEU A 108 -15.41 -9.44 3.87
CA LEU A 108 -16.05 -9.27 2.57
C LEU A 108 -15.54 -8.02 1.85
N ALA A 109 -15.42 -6.90 2.54
CA ALA A 109 -14.92 -5.65 1.96
C ALA A 109 -13.46 -5.75 1.50
N LEU A 110 -12.64 -6.51 2.23
CA LEU A 110 -11.23 -6.77 1.90
C LEU A 110 -11.03 -7.78 0.77
N ALA A 111 -12.03 -8.60 0.48
CA ALA A 111 -12.04 -9.46 -0.69
C ALA A 111 -12.35 -8.70 -1.99
N ASP A 112 -12.85 -7.46 -1.88
CA ASP A 112 -13.17 -6.60 -3.02
C ASP A 112 -11.98 -5.73 -3.41
N LYS A 113 -11.37 -6.04 -4.56
CA LYS A 113 -10.20 -5.33 -5.09
C LYS A 113 -10.45 -3.82 -5.28
N THR A 114 -11.68 -3.41 -5.63
CA THR A 114 -12.03 -2.00 -5.85
C THR A 114 -12.03 -1.22 -4.55
N VAL A 115 -12.53 -1.83 -3.47
CA VAL A 115 -12.50 -1.25 -2.12
C VAL A 115 -11.05 -1.13 -1.63
N CYS A 116 -10.24 -2.17 -1.82
CA CYS A 116 -8.82 -2.15 -1.46
C CYS A 116 -8.05 -1.05 -2.20
N ALA A 117 -8.24 -0.93 -3.51
CA ALA A 117 -7.62 0.13 -4.31
C ALA A 117 -8.01 1.53 -3.83
N THR A 118 -9.29 1.74 -3.46
CA THR A 118 -9.75 3.01 -2.88
C THR A 118 -9.07 3.31 -1.55
N LEU A 119 -8.99 2.33 -0.65
CA LEU A 119 -8.35 2.48 0.66
C LEU A 119 -6.86 2.82 0.53
N ASN A 120 -6.12 2.13 -0.33
CA ASN A 120 -4.69 2.39 -0.57
C ASN A 120 -4.45 3.77 -1.15
N ARG A 121 -5.26 4.17 -2.15
CA ARG A 121 -5.15 5.52 -2.71
C ARG A 121 -5.33 6.58 -1.64
N GLU A 122 -6.28 6.43 -0.73
CA GLU A 122 -6.55 7.39 0.35
C GLU A 122 -5.41 7.45 1.36
N GLN A 123 -4.84 6.31 1.74
CA GLN A 123 -3.67 6.24 2.61
C GLN A 123 -2.46 6.92 1.96
N HIS A 124 -2.25 6.65 0.67
CA HIS A 124 -1.20 7.28 -0.09
C HIS A 124 -1.39 8.80 -0.21
N GLU A 125 -2.60 9.28 -0.55
CA GLU A 125 -2.92 10.71 -0.60
C GLU A 125 -2.70 11.41 0.74
N GLN A 126 -3.00 10.73 1.85
CA GLN A 126 -2.74 11.25 3.18
C GLN A 126 -1.23 11.37 3.45
N ALA A 127 -0.43 10.36 3.08
CA ALA A 127 1.02 10.41 3.18
C ALA A 127 1.61 11.53 2.32
N MET A 128 1.16 11.67 1.08
CA MET A 128 1.60 12.72 0.16
C MET A 128 1.29 14.13 0.68
N LYS A 129 0.11 14.35 1.26
CA LYS A 129 -0.25 15.65 1.87
C LYS A 129 0.67 16.01 3.04
N GLU A 130 1.04 15.02 3.88
CA GLU A 130 1.94 15.24 5.01
C GLU A 130 3.39 15.52 4.55
N PHE A 131 3.78 14.96 3.41
CA PHE A 131 5.13 15.12 2.84
C PHE A 131 5.12 15.90 1.52
N GLU A 132 4.29 16.92 1.40
CA GLU A 132 4.09 17.75 0.22
C GLU A 132 5.44 18.20 -0.39
N GLY A 133 5.61 17.94 -1.70
CA GLY A 133 6.83 18.29 -2.46
C GLY A 133 7.91 17.19 -2.55
N MET A 134 7.70 15.97 -2.04
CA MET A 134 8.70 14.89 -2.08
C MET A 134 8.51 13.84 -3.17
N GLY A 135 7.34 13.73 -3.80
CA GLY A 135 7.09 12.78 -4.88
C GLY A 135 5.78 13.11 -5.59
N ASN A 136 5.72 12.87 -6.90
CA ASN A 136 4.54 13.14 -7.74
C ASN A 136 4.06 11.90 -8.52
N ASP A 137 4.58 10.71 -8.21
CA ASP A 137 4.18 9.49 -8.90
C ASP A 137 2.80 9.01 -8.40
N PRO A 138 1.98 8.38 -9.26
CA PRO A 138 0.70 7.82 -8.85
C PRO A 138 0.88 6.70 -7.83
N ALA A 139 -0.15 6.50 -6.99
CA ALA A 139 -0.18 5.40 -6.04
C ALA A 139 -0.01 4.05 -6.75
N PRO A 140 0.66 3.06 -6.12
CA PRO A 140 0.84 1.74 -6.71
C PRO A 140 -0.48 1.04 -6.96
N GLU A 141 -0.58 0.31 -8.09
CA GLU A 141 -1.63 -0.68 -8.29
C GLU A 141 -1.40 -1.83 -7.31
N ASP A 142 -2.43 -2.22 -6.59
CA ASP A 142 -2.32 -2.91 -5.33
C ASP A 142 -2.48 -4.44 -5.43
N ASP A 143 -1.40 -5.16 -5.09
CA ASP A 143 -1.41 -6.60 -4.84
C ASP A 143 -1.19 -6.96 -3.35
N THR A 144 -1.30 -5.99 -2.41
CA THR A 144 -1.09 -6.26 -0.98
C THR A 144 -2.16 -7.19 -0.40
N ALA A 145 -1.72 -8.16 0.42
CA ALA A 145 -2.62 -9.05 1.12
C ALA A 145 -3.10 -8.42 2.45
N TRP A 146 -4.40 -8.24 2.59
CA TRP A 146 -5.01 -7.58 3.74
C TRP A 146 -5.22 -8.52 4.93
N ALA A 147 -5.24 -7.98 6.13
CA ALA A 147 -5.61 -8.68 7.35
C ALA A 147 -7.14 -8.63 7.60
N GLU A 148 -7.61 -9.49 8.51
CA GLU A 148 -9.04 -9.60 8.84
C GLU A 148 -9.66 -8.34 9.49
N ASP A 149 -8.84 -7.43 10.05
CA ASP A 149 -9.28 -6.22 10.74
C ASP A 149 -9.21 -4.95 9.88
N GLY A 150 -9.03 -5.10 8.58
CA GLY A 150 -8.94 -3.97 7.64
C GLY A 150 -7.58 -3.30 7.59
N LYS A 151 -6.54 -3.96 8.10
CA LYS A 151 -5.16 -3.50 8.00
C LYS A 151 -4.38 -4.38 7.05
N ILE A 152 -3.32 -3.82 6.47
CA ILE A 152 -2.38 -4.59 5.67
C ILE A 152 -1.66 -5.59 6.57
N LYS A 153 -1.57 -6.86 6.13
CA LYS A 153 -0.80 -7.87 6.86
C LYS A 153 0.67 -7.46 6.93
N SER A 154 1.27 -7.60 8.11
CA SER A 154 2.70 -7.37 8.30
C SER A 154 3.51 -8.57 7.78
N THR A 155 3.55 -8.74 6.44
CA THR A 155 4.32 -9.78 5.75
C THR A 155 5.48 -9.14 4.98
N ILE A 156 6.50 -9.93 4.69
CA ILE A 156 7.65 -9.48 3.89
C ILE A 156 7.17 -9.05 2.50
N ASP A 157 6.27 -9.82 1.87
CA ASP A 157 5.77 -9.52 0.52
C ASP A 157 5.04 -8.18 0.46
N ASN A 158 4.15 -7.87 1.43
CA ASN A 158 3.47 -6.59 1.47
C ASN A 158 4.42 -5.42 1.67
N VAL A 159 5.47 -5.59 2.49
CA VAL A 159 6.50 -4.56 2.67
C VAL A 159 7.30 -4.36 1.38
N LEU A 160 7.65 -5.44 0.64
CA LEU A 160 8.31 -5.33 -0.66
C LEU A 160 7.47 -4.56 -1.67
N ILE A 161 6.17 -4.87 -1.78
CA ILE A 161 5.24 -4.16 -2.68
C ILE A 161 5.21 -2.65 -2.33
N ILE A 162 5.18 -2.30 -1.05
CA ILE A 162 5.21 -0.90 -0.60
C ILE A 162 6.55 -0.24 -0.95
N LEU A 163 7.69 -0.90 -0.71
CA LEU A 163 9.01 -0.35 -1.04
C LEU A 163 9.20 -0.09 -2.54
N ASP A 164 8.62 -0.96 -3.39
CA ASP A 164 8.68 -0.85 -4.85
C ASP A 164 7.63 0.12 -5.43
N GLY A 165 6.50 0.26 -4.75
CA GLY A 165 5.35 1.02 -5.25
C GLY A 165 5.22 2.43 -4.69
N ASP A 166 5.52 2.65 -3.40
CA ASP A 166 5.32 3.93 -2.72
C ASP A 166 6.27 5.02 -3.30
N PRO A 167 5.76 6.09 -3.89
CA PRO A 167 6.57 7.13 -4.52
C PRO A 167 7.57 7.82 -3.59
N LEU A 168 7.31 7.83 -2.29
CA LEU A 168 8.22 8.39 -1.29
C LEU A 168 9.39 7.45 -0.95
N LEU A 169 9.25 6.16 -1.23
CA LEU A 169 10.23 5.11 -0.90
C LEU A 169 10.89 4.49 -2.14
N LYS A 170 10.17 4.43 -3.25
CA LYS A 170 10.60 3.82 -4.51
C LYS A 170 11.95 4.33 -4.99
N GLY A 171 12.88 3.40 -5.22
CA GLY A 171 14.22 3.72 -5.71
C GLY A 171 15.11 4.47 -4.72
N LYS A 172 14.75 4.50 -3.43
CA LYS A 172 15.54 5.21 -2.40
C LYS A 172 16.54 4.31 -1.68
N PHE A 173 16.44 2.99 -1.83
CA PHE A 173 17.27 2.02 -1.11
C PHE A 173 17.97 1.10 -2.09
N ALA A 174 19.28 0.90 -1.92
CA ALA A 174 20.04 -0.03 -2.73
C ALA A 174 21.27 -0.55 -1.96
N LEU A 175 21.77 -1.72 -2.34
CA LEU A 175 22.99 -2.28 -1.83
C LEU A 175 24.20 -1.85 -2.69
N ASN A 176 25.13 -1.11 -2.11
CA ASN A 176 26.42 -0.87 -2.74
C ASN A 176 27.28 -2.13 -2.56
N GLN A 177 27.42 -2.94 -3.62
CA GLN A 177 28.20 -4.19 -3.58
C GLN A 177 29.67 -3.96 -3.33
N PHE A 178 30.24 -2.85 -3.79
CA PHE A 178 31.64 -2.51 -3.56
C PHE A 178 31.90 -2.14 -2.10
N ALA A 179 31.01 -1.37 -1.49
CA ALA A 179 31.11 -0.98 -0.09
C ALA A 179 30.58 -2.09 0.87
N GLY A 180 29.81 -3.07 0.37
CA GLY A 180 29.17 -4.12 1.17
C GLY A 180 28.13 -3.56 2.14
N ARG A 181 27.45 -2.45 1.80
CA ARG A 181 26.53 -1.73 2.70
C ARG A 181 25.30 -1.19 1.95
N GLY A 182 24.17 -1.12 2.67
CA GLY A 182 22.98 -0.44 2.20
C GLY A 182 23.17 1.08 2.12
N GLU A 183 22.66 1.68 1.08
CA GLU A 183 22.68 3.13 0.86
C GLU A 183 21.30 3.71 0.63
N VAL A 184 21.12 4.95 1.09
CA VAL A 184 19.99 5.81 0.75
C VAL A 184 20.38 6.67 -0.44
N LEU A 185 19.59 6.63 -1.50
CA LEU A 185 19.88 7.28 -2.79
C LEU A 185 19.15 8.62 -2.98
N GLY A 186 18.28 9.01 -2.06
CA GLY A 186 17.49 10.23 -2.21
C GLY A 186 16.82 10.69 -0.92
N PRO A 187 15.95 11.71 -1.00
CA PRO A 187 15.21 12.19 0.15
C PRO A 187 14.24 11.15 0.68
N LEU A 188 14.07 11.10 2.00
CA LEU A 188 13.16 10.21 2.72
C LEU A 188 12.17 11.03 3.56
N PRO A 189 10.95 10.52 3.85
CA PRO A 189 9.95 11.23 4.65
C PRO A 189 10.49 11.79 5.97
N TRP A 190 11.35 11.06 6.64
CA TRP A 190 11.98 11.46 7.91
C TRP A 190 13.29 12.23 7.76
N LYS A 191 13.86 12.34 6.53
CA LYS A 191 15.11 13.06 6.27
C LYS A 191 15.16 13.61 4.85
N LYS A 192 14.86 14.89 4.70
CA LYS A 192 14.64 15.59 3.42
C LYS A 192 15.91 16.09 2.71
N ASP A 193 17.11 15.83 3.24
CA ASP A 193 18.35 16.40 2.70
C ASP A 193 18.74 15.91 1.29
N GLY A 194 18.10 14.85 0.80
CA GLY A 194 18.25 14.34 -0.57
C GLY A 194 19.65 13.83 -0.92
N LYS A 195 20.59 13.87 0.00
CA LYS A 195 21.98 13.45 -0.25
C LYS A 195 22.09 11.92 -0.16
N ARG A 196 22.78 11.34 -1.13
CA ARG A 196 23.20 9.95 -1.07
C ARG A 196 24.07 9.71 0.17
N ARG A 197 23.81 8.67 0.91
CA ARG A 197 24.50 8.34 2.18
C ARG A 197 24.30 6.89 2.58
N LEU A 198 25.14 6.42 3.47
CA LEU A 198 24.96 5.11 4.06
C LEU A 198 23.68 5.03 4.89
N TRP A 199 23.04 3.86 4.88
CA TRP A 199 21.93 3.55 5.76
C TRP A 199 22.36 3.60 7.23
N SER A 200 21.50 4.12 8.10
CA SER A 200 21.75 4.28 9.54
C SER A 200 20.58 3.79 10.37
N ASP A 201 20.79 3.58 11.66
CA ASP A 201 19.72 3.21 12.62
C ASP A 201 18.57 4.24 12.63
N THR A 202 18.89 5.53 12.40
CA THR A 202 17.86 6.57 12.25
C THR A 202 16.96 6.30 11.06
N ASP A 203 17.49 5.73 9.98
CA ASP A 203 16.71 5.40 8.80
C ASP A 203 15.84 4.17 9.05
N SER A 204 16.35 3.17 9.76
CA SER A 204 15.52 2.02 10.19
C SER A 204 14.34 2.48 11.05
N ASN A 205 14.59 3.32 12.04
CA ASN A 205 13.52 3.85 12.90
C ASN A 205 12.54 4.74 12.14
N GLY A 206 13.02 5.53 11.17
CA GLY A 206 12.20 6.34 10.28
C GLY A 206 11.29 5.48 9.38
N LEU A 207 11.83 4.38 8.84
CA LEU A 207 11.07 3.43 8.05
C LEU A 207 9.99 2.73 8.88
N TYR A 208 10.32 2.27 10.11
CA TYR A 208 9.34 1.66 11.02
C TYR A 208 8.20 2.63 11.34
N TRP A 209 8.53 3.88 11.68
CA TRP A 209 7.54 4.93 11.93
C TRP A 209 6.64 5.17 10.72
N TYR A 210 7.21 5.25 9.51
CA TYR A 210 6.49 5.45 8.26
C TYR A 210 5.54 4.28 7.96
N MET A 211 6.03 3.04 8.04
CA MET A 211 5.25 1.84 7.82
C MET A 211 4.09 1.70 8.82
N GLU A 212 4.34 1.99 10.10
CA GLU A 212 3.30 1.93 11.13
C GLU A 212 2.23 3.00 10.92
N ARG A 213 2.64 4.24 10.63
CA ARG A 213 1.74 5.38 10.53
C ARG A 213 0.84 5.34 9.29
N PHE A 214 1.39 5.05 8.14
CA PHE A 214 0.67 5.15 6.85
C PHE A 214 0.16 3.82 6.34
N TRP A 215 0.81 2.72 6.68
CA TRP A 215 0.47 1.39 6.20
C TRP A 215 -0.02 0.44 7.29
N GLY A 216 0.02 0.85 8.56
CA GLY A 216 -0.41 0.04 9.70
C GLY A 216 0.49 -1.18 9.97
N ILE A 217 1.69 -1.23 9.40
CA ILE A 217 2.64 -2.34 9.51
C ILE A 217 3.60 -2.07 10.66
N SER A 218 3.61 -2.95 11.70
CA SER A 218 4.44 -2.79 12.91
C SER A 218 5.48 -3.91 13.11
N GLY A 219 5.55 -4.89 12.22
CA GLY A 219 6.46 -6.06 12.31
C GLY A 219 7.89 -5.72 11.91
N ARG A 220 8.72 -5.18 12.81
CA ARG A 220 10.11 -4.77 12.51
C ARG A 220 10.94 -5.82 11.77
N GLY A 221 10.90 -7.07 12.22
CA GLY A 221 11.66 -8.15 11.57
C GLY A 221 11.27 -8.39 10.11
N ASN A 222 9.98 -8.25 9.78
CA ASN A 222 9.51 -8.36 8.40
C ASN A 222 9.93 -7.15 7.57
N ILE A 223 9.92 -5.93 8.18
CA ILE A 223 10.37 -4.71 7.53
C ILE A 223 11.87 -4.79 7.22
N ASP A 224 12.69 -5.22 8.19
CA ASP A 224 14.14 -5.38 7.99
C ASP A 224 14.46 -6.42 6.91
N SER A 225 13.80 -7.59 6.96
CA SER A 225 13.99 -8.64 5.96
C SER A 225 13.58 -8.19 4.56
N ALA A 226 12.47 -7.48 4.43
CA ALA A 226 12.03 -6.94 3.16
C ALA A 226 13.00 -5.87 2.63
N LEU A 227 13.49 -4.98 3.50
CA LEU A 227 14.48 -3.97 3.13
C LEU A 227 15.78 -4.59 2.62
N ASP A 228 16.27 -5.62 3.28
CA ASP A 228 17.49 -6.34 2.84
C ASP A 228 17.31 -7.01 1.48
N ILE A 229 16.14 -7.65 1.27
CA ILE A 229 15.79 -8.27 -0.02
C ILE A 229 15.68 -7.19 -1.09
N HIS A 230 14.91 -6.11 -0.86
CA HIS A 230 14.73 -5.01 -1.80
C HIS A 230 16.08 -4.35 -2.17
N ALA A 231 16.91 -4.03 -1.17
CA ALA A 231 18.22 -3.43 -1.40
C ALA A 231 19.15 -4.36 -2.22
N SER A 232 19.06 -5.65 -2.00
CA SER A 232 19.82 -6.65 -2.76
C SER A 232 19.35 -6.77 -4.21
N GLN A 233 18.04 -6.69 -4.46
CA GLN A 233 17.46 -6.70 -5.81
C GLN A 233 17.87 -5.45 -6.62
N HIS A 234 18.05 -4.32 -5.94
CA HIS A 234 18.48 -3.03 -6.52
C HIS A 234 19.96 -2.75 -6.30
N ALA A 235 20.79 -3.82 -6.16
CA ALA A 235 22.21 -3.69 -5.91
C ALA A 235 22.95 -3.07 -7.11
N PHE A 236 23.93 -2.24 -6.82
CA PHE A 236 24.81 -1.61 -7.81
C PHE A 236 26.28 -1.74 -7.42
N ASN A 237 27.19 -1.59 -8.39
CA ASN A 237 28.63 -1.63 -8.17
C ASN A 237 29.30 -0.55 -9.03
N GLU A 238 29.59 0.59 -8.42
CA GLU A 238 30.16 1.75 -9.13
C GLU A 238 31.48 1.45 -9.82
N VAL A 239 32.33 0.64 -9.21
CA VAL A 239 33.62 0.29 -9.79
C VAL A 239 33.45 -0.59 -11.02
N ARG A 240 32.55 -1.60 -10.94
CA ARG A 240 32.23 -2.45 -12.08
C ARG A 240 31.61 -1.61 -13.21
N GLU A 241 30.59 -0.80 -12.90
CA GLU A 241 29.92 0.06 -13.87
C GLU A 241 30.89 1.06 -14.54
N TYR A 242 31.83 1.59 -13.76
CA TYR A 242 32.89 2.45 -14.30
C TYR A 242 33.76 1.67 -15.29
N ILE A 243 34.26 0.49 -14.91
CA ILE A 243 35.14 -0.34 -15.75
C ILE A 243 34.38 -0.78 -17.03
N GLU A 244 33.13 -1.21 -16.92
CA GLU A 244 32.32 -1.66 -18.05
C GLU A 244 31.98 -0.55 -19.06
N ARG A 245 31.97 0.71 -18.63
CA ARG A 245 31.80 1.88 -19.51
C ARG A 245 33.07 2.30 -20.24
N LEU A 246 34.21 1.80 -19.81
CA LEU A 246 35.47 2.12 -20.47
C LEU A 246 35.52 1.47 -21.85
N THR A 247 35.80 2.27 -22.85
CA THR A 247 36.09 1.76 -24.21
C THR A 247 37.58 1.81 -24.41
N TRP A 248 38.18 0.65 -24.82
CA TRP A 248 39.57 0.63 -25.14
C TRP A 248 39.87 1.47 -26.38
N ASP A 249 40.84 2.38 -26.25
CA ASP A 249 41.27 3.27 -27.33
C ASP A 249 42.23 2.66 -28.35
N GLY A 250 42.47 1.35 -28.23
CA GLY A 250 43.37 0.61 -29.12
C GLY A 250 44.86 0.77 -28.80
N VAL A 251 45.23 1.56 -27.78
CA VAL A 251 46.64 1.78 -27.43
C VAL A 251 47.13 0.73 -26.40
N PRO A 252 48.08 -0.11 -26.75
CA PRO A 252 48.63 -1.12 -25.85
C PRO A 252 49.56 -0.48 -24.81
N ARG A 253 49.04 -0.29 -23.57
CA ARG A 253 49.78 0.33 -22.46
C ARG A 253 50.40 -0.68 -21.49
N LEU A 254 50.05 -1.94 -21.61
CA LEU A 254 50.49 -2.96 -20.65
C LEU A 254 52.02 -3.08 -20.59
N ASP A 255 52.67 -3.10 -21.75
CA ASP A 255 54.12 -3.24 -21.86
C ASP A 255 54.92 -2.09 -21.27
N THR A 256 54.30 -0.92 -21.15
CA THR A 256 54.97 0.31 -20.70
C THR A 256 54.32 0.89 -19.42
N LEU A 257 53.45 0.15 -18.76
CA LEU A 257 52.66 0.65 -17.61
C LEU A 257 53.57 1.24 -16.51
N PHE A 258 54.59 0.53 -16.10
CA PHE A 258 55.53 1.01 -15.07
C PHE A 258 56.41 2.15 -15.55
N ILE A 259 56.69 2.22 -16.85
CA ILE A 259 57.52 3.25 -17.46
C ILE A 259 56.73 4.56 -17.55
N ASP A 260 55.53 4.50 -18.17
CA ASP A 260 54.71 5.67 -18.47
C ASP A 260 54.06 6.27 -17.23
N TYR A 261 53.63 5.44 -16.26
CA TYR A 261 52.85 5.86 -15.11
C TYR A 261 53.56 5.86 -13.78
N LEU A 262 54.61 5.05 -13.61
CA LEU A 262 55.39 4.95 -12.35
C LEU A 262 56.82 5.43 -12.46
N GLY A 263 57.23 5.97 -13.62
CA GLY A 263 58.55 6.56 -13.83
C GLY A 263 59.70 5.53 -13.83
N ALA A 264 59.42 4.24 -14.09
CA ALA A 264 60.45 3.25 -14.22
C ALA A 264 61.27 3.48 -15.48
N LYS A 265 62.57 3.12 -15.46
CA LYS A 265 63.42 3.21 -16.64
C LYS A 265 62.90 2.28 -17.74
N ASP A 266 62.92 2.74 -19.00
CA ASP A 266 62.58 1.92 -20.16
C ASP A 266 63.71 0.90 -20.42
N THR A 267 63.47 -0.31 -19.99
CA THR A 267 64.38 -1.47 -20.15
C THR A 267 63.57 -2.70 -20.59
N ALA A 268 64.25 -3.61 -21.30
CA ALA A 268 63.63 -4.88 -21.69
C ALA A 268 63.11 -5.68 -20.48
N TYR A 269 63.78 -5.57 -19.33
CA TYR A 269 63.36 -6.18 -18.09
C TYR A 269 62.06 -5.58 -17.56
N ASN A 270 61.99 -4.25 -17.46
CA ASN A 270 60.76 -3.58 -16.98
C ASN A 270 59.57 -3.83 -17.88
N ARG A 271 59.77 -3.85 -19.21
CA ARG A 271 58.74 -4.21 -20.16
C ARG A 271 58.26 -5.68 -19.98
N ALA A 272 59.18 -6.60 -19.74
CA ALA A 272 58.84 -8.01 -19.49
C ALA A 272 58.07 -8.19 -18.16
N VAL A 273 58.44 -7.42 -17.14
CA VAL A 273 57.74 -7.42 -15.84
C VAL A 273 56.34 -6.87 -16.01
N CYS A 274 56.15 -5.76 -16.73
CA CYS A 274 54.83 -5.19 -17.00
C CYS A 274 53.86 -6.21 -17.63
N ARG A 275 54.36 -7.09 -18.53
CA ARG A 275 53.52 -8.13 -19.16
C ARG A 275 53.11 -9.26 -18.24
N LYS A 276 53.84 -9.47 -17.12
CA LYS A 276 53.59 -10.56 -16.18
C LYS A 276 52.84 -10.14 -14.92
N SER A 277 52.72 -8.82 -14.68
CA SER A 277 51.98 -8.24 -13.57
C SER A 277 50.49 -8.14 -13.87
#